data_1cc889de1ac59c467e54529d8735faf8
#
_entry.id   1cc889de1ac59c467e54529d8735faf8
#
_cell.length_a   1.000
_cell.length_b   1.000
_cell.length_c   1.000
_cell.angle_alpha   90.00
_cell.angle_beta   90.00
_cell.angle_gamma   90.00
#
_symmetry.space_group_name_H-M   'P 1'
#
loop_
_entity.id
_entity.type
_entity.pdbx_description
1 polymer ?
#
loop_
_entity_poly.entity_id
_entity_poly.type
_entity_poly.pdbx_seq_one_letter_code
_entity_poly.pdbx_strand_id
1 'polypeptide(L)'
;MYKRQEEIQPWDGIKDATSYGYVCPLLTQDVPNGEIMVPHRYWPMDEHCQYLNVWTQTLDTLAKKPVMVWLHGGGFYAGSSIEQIAYDGTNLSQFGDVVVVSLNHRLNLLGYLNLSEYGEKYWNSGNVGNADIVAALRWIRDNIEAFGGDPQNVTLFGQSGGGMKIWTLMQTPEADGLYHKAIIQSGVLEDFIDEENTDAKPLIRAMLQELNMEESDIEKWEDMPYRELADAYNKVSDKVLAEGGYIGGHPIRNSYYMGDPLKIGFSEYAQKVPVLIGSVFGEMGFAPGLIG
;
A
#
# COMPACT_ATOMS: atom_id res chain seq x y z
N MET A 1 7.35 10.98 4.44
CA MET A 1 7.48 9.75 5.19
C MET A 1 6.40 9.61 6.21
N TYR A 2 6.32 10.17 7.15
CA TYR A 2 5.41 10.56 8.14
C TYR A 2 5.05 11.99 7.81
N LYS A 3 5.41 12.39 6.59
CA LYS A 3 4.94 13.60 5.96
C LYS A 3 3.44 13.51 5.87
N ARG A 4 2.80 14.03 6.89
CA ARG A 4 1.38 14.36 7.03
C ARG A 4 0.38 13.25 6.71
N GLN A 5 -0.22 12.71 7.73
CA GLN A 5 -1.57 12.18 7.69
C GLN A 5 -2.54 13.33 7.99
N GLU A 6 -2.71 14.23 7.04
CA GLU A 6 -3.73 15.28 7.13
C GLU A 6 -5.03 14.78 6.54
N GLU A 7 -6.13 15.18 7.15
CA GLU A 7 -7.45 14.96 6.54
C GLU A 7 -7.49 15.61 5.16
N ILE A 8 -8.08 14.90 4.20
CA ILE A 8 -8.25 15.42 2.85
C ILE A 8 -9.15 16.65 2.94
N GLN A 9 -8.61 17.81 2.55
CA GLN A 9 -9.39 19.03 2.52
C GLN A 9 -10.23 19.07 1.24
N PRO A 10 -11.51 19.42 1.33
CA PRO A 10 -12.34 19.63 0.15
C PRO A 10 -11.74 20.79 -0.68
N TRP A 11 -11.94 20.73 -1.98
CA TRP A 11 -11.54 21.81 -2.90
C TRP A 11 -12.76 22.41 -3.57
N ASP A 12 -12.67 23.68 -3.92
CA ASP A 12 -13.67 24.37 -4.71
C ASP A 12 -13.38 24.26 -6.21
N GLY A 13 -14.44 24.17 -7.01
CA GLY A 13 -14.34 24.16 -8.47
C GLY A 13 -14.06 22.79 -9.09
N ILE A 14 -13.57 22.79 -10.31
CA ILE A 14 -13.30 21.59 -11.10
C ILE A 14 -11.82 21.24 -11.01
N LYS A 15 -11.51 20.03 -10.56
CA LYS A 15 -10.17 19.44 -10.60
C LYS A 15 -10.00 18.66 -11.89
N ASP A 16 -8.91 18.92 -12.63
CA ASP A 16 -8.54 18.12 -13.80
C ASP A 16 -8.14 16.69 -13.33
N ALA A 17 -8.85 15.70 -13.87
CA ALA A 17 -8.62 14.28 -13.62
C ALA A 17 -8.56 13.49 -14.94
N THR A 18 -8.09 14.15 -16.03
CA THR A 18 -8.00 13.54 -17.37
C THR A 18 -6.70 12.79 -17.61
N SER A 19 -5.77 12.84 -16.66
CA SER A 19 -4.51 12.09 -16.68
C SER A 19 -4.25 11.41 -15.35
N TYR A 20 -3.43 10.35 -15.39
CA TYR A 20 -2.99 9.69 -14.16
C TYR A 20 -2.12 10.62 -13.31
N GLY A 21 -2.24 10.48 -11.98
CA GLY A 21 -1.37 11.14 -11.03
C GLY A 21 -0.01 10.46 -10.89
N TYR A 22 0.84 10.98 -10.01
CA TYR A 22 2.15 10.39 -9.71
C TYR A 22 2.03 9.01 -9.07
N VAL A 23 3.08 8.19 -9.26
CA VAL A 23 3.25 6.92 -8.57
C VAL A 23 4.30 7.05 -7.47
N CYS A 24 4.27 6.13 -6.50
CA CYS A 24 5.23 6.17 -5.40
C CYS A 24 6.66 5.92 -5.90
N PRO A 25 7.64 6.71 -5.46
CA PRO A 25 9.03 6.50 -5.82
C PRO A 25 9.53 5.12 -5.37
N LEU A 26 10.36 4.49 -6.19
CA LEU A 26 11.03 3.23 -5.89
C LEU A 26 12.33 3.47 -5.12
N LEU A 27 12.76 2.49 -4.31
CA LEU A 27 14.06 2.53 -3.62
C LEU A 27 15.22 2.59 -4.61
N THR A 28 15.11 1.83 -5.71
CA THR A 28 16.09 1.83 -6.80
C THR A 28 15.39 2.35 -8.05
N GLN A 29 15.62 3.61 -8.39
CA GLN A 29 14.82 4.32 -9.38
C GLN A 29 15.19 4.02 -10.83
N ASP A 30 16.37 3.45 -11.05
CA ASP A 30 16.92 3.20 -12.39
C ASP A 30 16.81 1.72 -12.81
N VAL A 31 16.17 0.88 -11.99
CA VAL A 31 16.01 -0.55 -12.27
C VAL A 31 14.53 -0.86 -12.45
N PRO A 32 14.14 -1.57 -13.53
CA PRO A 32 12.78 -2.05 -13.69
C PRO A 32 12.35 -2.85 -12.47
N ASN A 33 11.16 -2.58 -11.98
CA ASN A 33 10.56 -3.40 -10.93
C ASN A 33 10.45 -4.84 -11.44
N GLY A 34 10.97 -5.80 -10.68
CA GLY A 34 11.39 -7.15 -11.06
C GLY A 34 10.38 -8.12 -11.68
N GLU A 35 9.27 -7.66 -12.24
CA GLU A 35 8.36 -8.53 -12.99
C GLU A 35 8.78 -8.62 -14.46
N ILE A 36 9.69 -9.52 -14.73
CA ILE A 36 10.44 -9.69 -15.98
C ILE A 36 9.52 -10.07 -17.17
N MET A 37 8.31 -10.55 -16.91
CA MET A 37 7.48 -11.21 -17.93
C MET A 37 6.30 -10.36 -18.43
N VAL A 38 6.02 -9.23 -17.83
CA VAL A 38 4.87 -8.38 -18.17
C VAL A 38 5.35 -6.97 -18.50
N PRO A 39 4.89 -6.38 -19.63
CA PRO A 39 5.24 -4.99 -19.94
C PRO A 39 4.75 -4.04 -18.85
N HIS A 40 5.67 -3.29 -18.24
CA HIS A 40 5.37 -2.28 -17.24
C HIS A 40 5.21 -0.91 -17.88
N ARG A 41 4.29 -0.12 -17.35
CA ARG A 41 4.21 1.31 -17.63
C ARG A 41 5.03 2.06 -16.60
N TYR A 42 6.00 2.83 -17.08
CA TYR A 42 6.75 3.76 -16.23
C TYR A 42 6.02 5.09 -16.22
N TRP A 43 5.85 5.67 -15.04
CA TRP A 43 5.14 6.91 -14.85
C TRP A 43 5.95 7.85 -13.95
N PRO A 44 5.77 9.16 -14.02
CA PRO A 44 6.45 10.10 -13.13
C PRO A 44 6.21 9.73 -11.66
N MET A 45 7.31 9.70 -10.91
CA MET A 45 7.34 9.37 -9.50
C MET A 45 7.38 10.63 -8.67
N ASP A 46 6.62 10.68 -7.57
CA ASP A 46 6.65 11.78 -6.62
C ASP A 46 6.23 11.30 -5.23
N GLU A 47 6.70 11.96 -4.18
CA GLU A 47 6.30 11.68 -2.81
C GLU A 47 4.79 11.94 -2.60
N HIS A 48 4.21 12.85 -3.37
CA HIS A 48 2.76 13.10 -3.46
C HIS A 48 2.08 12.09 -4.39
N CYS A 49 2.17 10.81 -4.05
CA CYS A 49 1.69 9.70 -4.88
C CYS A 49 0.30 9.19 -4.52
N GLN A 50 -0.38 9.78 -3.56
CA GLN A 50 -1.70 9.34 -3.11
C GLN A 50 -2.77 9.77 -4.13
N TYR A 51 -2.97 8.95 -5.15
CA TYR A 51 -3.96 9.13 -6.21
C TYR A 51 -4.83 7.90 -6.36
N LEU A 52 -6.05 8.11 -6.83
CA LEU A 52 -6.92 7.02 -7.26
C LEU A 52 -7.49 7.31 -8.65
N ASN A 53 -7.88 6.24 -9.35
CA ASN A 53 -8.51 6.29 -10.64
C ASN A 53 -9.88 5.63 -10.54
N VAL A 54 -10.87 6.15 -11.26
CA VAL A 54 -12.24 5.62 -11.26
C VAL A 54 -12.68 5.36 -12.70
N TRP A 55 -13.18 4.16 -12.96
CA TRP A 55 -13.83 3.78 -14.22
C TRP A 55 -15.30 3.47 -13.95
N THR A 56 -16.17 4.13 -14.66
CA THR A 56 -17.62 3.94 -14.55
C THR A 56 -18.31 4.10 -15.90
N GLN A 57 -19.48 3.47 -16.03
CA GLN A 57 -20.32 3.56 -17.21
C GLN A 57 -21.48 4.56 -17.04
N THR A 58 -21.64 5.13 -15.86
CA THR A 58 -22.71 6.09 -15.57
C THR A 58 -22.36 7.02 -14.40
N LEU A 59 -22.90 8.21 -14.43
CA LEU A 59 -22.85 9.16 -13.32
C LEU A 59 -24.21 9.26 -12.59
N ASP A 60 -25.13 8.34 -12.89
CA ASP A 60 -26.41 8.24 -12.21
C ASP A 60 -26.20 7.74 -10.77
N THR A 61 -26.42 8.61 -9.81
CA THR A 61 -26.29 8.32 -8.36
C THR A 61 -27.27 7.25 -7.86
N LEU A 62 -28.31 6.96 -8.64
CA LEU A 62 -29.29 5.92 -8.33
C LEU A 62 -28.90 4.54 -8.88
N ALA A 63 -27.84 4.45 -9.68
CA ALA A 63 -27.43 3.19 -10.31
C ALA A 63 -26.94 2.16 -9.28
N LYS A 64 -26.35 2.59 -8.17
CA LYS A 64 -25.92 1.74 -7.05
C LYS A 64 -25.13 0.51 -7.49
N LYS A 65 -24.19 0.70 -8.44
CA LYS A 65 -23.37 -0.38 -8.95
C LYS A 65 -22.37 -0.89 -7.90
N PRO A 66 -22.05 -2.18 -7.88
CA PRO A 66 -20.96 -2.70 -7.06
C PRO A 66 -19.66 -1.96 -7.35
N VAL A 67 -18.86 -1.72 -6.31
CA VAL A 67 -17.56 -1.06 -6.41
C VAL A 67 -16.47 -2.09 -6.21
N MET A 68 -15.51 -2.15 -7.14
CA MET A 68 -14.33 -3.01 -7.05
C MET A 68 -13.08 -2.16 -6.92
N VAL A 69 -12.34 -2.35 -5.83
CA VAL A 69 -11.13 -1.56 -5.50
C VAL A 69 -9.90 -2.43 -5.66
N TRP A 70 -9.08 -2.10 -6.66
CA TRP A 70 -7.83 -2.79 -6.95
C TRP A 70 -6.68 -2.29 -6.08
N LEU A 71 -6.02 -3.22 -5.39
CA LEU A 71 -4.75 -3.03 -4.71
C LEU A 71 -3.65 -3.76 -5.48
N HIS A 72 -2.66 -3.00 -5.96
CA HIS A 72 -1.57 -3.53 -6.78
C HIS A 72 -0.59 -4.39 -5.99
N GLY A 73 0.14 -5.28 -6.68
CA GLY A 73 1.21 -6.11 -6.14
C GLY A 73 2.51 -5.35 -5.84
N GLY A 74 3.62 -6.07 -5.82
CA GLY A 74 4.94 -5.52 -5.50
C GLY A 74 5.25 -5.45 -4.00
N GLY A 75 4.65 -6.33 -3.19
CA GLY A 75 4.79 -6.31 -1.73
C GLY A 75 4.29 -5.00 -1.14
N PHE A 76 5.03 -4.48 -0.19
CA PHE A 76 4.87 -3.14 0.37
C PHE A 76 5.95 -2.17 -0.13
N TYR A 77 6.74 -2.60 -1.13
CA TYR A 77 7.96 -1.92 -1.57
C TYR A 77 7.81 -1.19 -2.90
N ALA A 78 7.03 -1.73 -3.83
CA ALA A 78 7.05 -1.31 -5.22
C ALA A 78 5.68 -1.48 -5.88
N GLY A 79 5.58 -1.11 -7.15
CA GLY A 79 4.37 -1.21 -7.94
C GLY A 79 3.58 0.09 -8.02
N SER A 80 2.54 0.06 -8.82
CA SER A 80 1.56 1.15 -8.92
C SER A 80 0.22 0.65 -9.46
N SER A 81 -0.80 1.48 -9.28
CA SER A 81 -2.17 1.20 -9.76
C SER A 81 -2.31 1.17 -11.27
N ILE A 82 -1.27 1.56 -12.01
CA ILE A 82 -1.29 1.73 -13.47
C ILE A 82 -0.14 1.02 -14.18
N GLU A 83 0.76 0.34 -13.46
CA GLU A 83 1.97 -0.21 -14.04
C GLU A 83 1.72 -1.28 -15.11
N GLN A 84 0.63 -2.02 -14.99
CA GLN A 84 0.27 -3.06 -15.97
C GLN A 84 -1.00 -2.70 -16.71
N ILE A 85 -1.08 -3.12 -17.98
CA ILE A 85 -2.27 -2.92 -18.80
C ILE A 85 -3.50 -3.63 -18.22
N ALA A 86 -3.29 -4.74 -17.51
CA ALA A 86 -4.34 -5.48 -16.82
C ALA A 86 -5.01 -4.70 -15.68
N TYR A 87 -4.38 -3.65 -15.19
CA TYR A 87 -4.92 -2.81 -14.11
C TYR A 87 -5.85 -1.70 -14.61
N ASP A 88 -5.97 -1.55 -15.95
CA ASP A 88 -6.95 -0.65 -16.55
C ASP A 88 -8.37 -1.17 -16.32
N GLY A 89 -9.16 -0.41 -15.59
CA GLY A 89 -10.50 -0.81 -15.16
C GLY A 89 -11.57 -0.76 -16.25
N THR A 90 -11.26 -0.27 -17.45
CA THR A 90 -12.23 -0.08 -18.54
C THR A 90 -13.01 -1.36 -18.86
N ASN A 91 -12.30 -2.45 -19.16
CA ASN A 91 -12.93 -3.70 -19.52
C ASN A 91 -13.76 -4.30 -18.38
N LEU A 92 -13.23 -4.27 -17.15
CA LEU A 92 -13.94 -4.80 -15.99
C LEU A 92 -15.19 -3.97 -15.68
N SER A 93 -15.10 -2.65 -15.79
CA SER A 93 -16.25 -1.75 -15.60
C SER A 93 -17.36 -2.04 -16.63
N GLN A 94 -16.99 -2.22 -17.91
CA GLN A 94 -17.96 -2.50 -18.97
C GLN A 94 -18.57 -3.88 -18.85
N PHE A 95 -17.73 -4.92 -18.74
CA PHE A 95 -18.17 -6.31 -18.73
C PHE A 95 -18.92 -6.67 -17.45
N GLY A 96 -18.43 -6.21 -16.30
CA GLY A 96 -18.97 -6.52 -14.98
C GLY A 96 -20.13 -5.61 -14.56
N ASP A 97 -20.37 -4.54 -15.29
CA ASP A 97 -21.33 -3.49 -14.91
C ASP A 97 -21.06 -2.95 -13.49
N VAL A 98 -19.79 -2.68 -13.19
CA VAL A 98 -19.29 -2.26 -11.89
C VAL A 98 -18.54 -0.94 -11.99
N VAL A 99 -18.42 -0.23 -10.88
CA VAL A 99 -17.46 0.85 -10.74
C VAL A 99 -16.12 0.24 -10.32
N VAL A 100 -15.06 0.54 -11.06
CA VAL A 100 -13.70 0.08 -10.73
C VAL A 100 -12.90 1.25 -10.19
N VAL A 101 -12.19 1.03 -9.09
CA VAL A 101 -11.25 1.99 -8.52
C VAL A 101 -9.89 1.32 -8.41
N SER A 102 -8.83 2.00 -8.81
CA SER A 102 -7.45 1.62 -8.46
C SER A 102 -6.76 2.77 -7.75
N LEU A 103 -5.82 2.47 -6.87
CA LEU A 103 -5.20 3.50 -6.06
C LEU A 103 -3.69 3.31 -5.91
N ASN A 104 -2.98 4.42 -5.79
CA ASN A 104 -1.61 4.50 -5.33
C ASN A 104 -1.57 4.93 -3.87
N HIS A 105 -0.62 4.39 -3.14
CA HIS A 105 -0.34 4.71 -1.76
C HIS A 105 1.17 4.75 -1.54
N ARG A 106 1.63 5.29 -0.43
CA ARG A 106 3.05 5.29 -0.08
C ARG A 106 3.55 3.87 0.16
N LEU A 107 4.73 3.59 -0.36
CA LEU A 107 5.43 2.31 -0.31
C LEU A 107 6.79 2.48 0.35
N ASN A 108 7.49 1.38 0.60
CA ASN A 108 8.86 1.33 1.08
C ASN A 108 9.12 2.29 2.25
N LEU A 109 10.17 3.10 2.23
CA LEU A 109 10.47 4.06 3.29
C LEU A 109 9.37 5.07 3.53
N LEU A 110 8.66 5.50 2.46
CA LEU A 110 7.58 6.47 2.58
C LEU A 110 6.36 5.91 3.31
N GLY A 111 6.11 4.61 3.17
CA GLY A 111 4.91 3.96 3.68
C GLY A 111 5.12 3.14 4.95
N TYR A 112 6.34 2.63 5.18
CA TYR A 112 6.55 1.55 6.16
C TYR A 112 7.84 1.66 6.97
N LEU A 113 8.47 2.84 7.02
CA LEU A 113 9.63 3.05 7.91
C LEU A 113 9.17 3.29 9.35
N ASN A 114 9.57 2.39 10.24
CA ASN A 114 9.23 2.51 11.67
C ASN A 114 10.10 3.53 12.39
N LEU A 115 9.54 4.68 12.71
CA LEU A 115 10.16 5.75 13.50
C LEU A 115 9.49 5.94 14.87
N SER A 116 8.66 5.01 15.33
CA SER A 116 7.85 5.17 16.55
C SER A 116 8.70 5.49 17.81
N GLU A 117 9.95 5.05 17.84
CA GLU A 117 10.88 5.30 18.95
C GLU A 117 11.49 6.73 18.95
N TYR A 118 11.27 7.50 17.89
CA TYR A 118 11.85 8.84 17.72
C TYR A 118 10.85 9.98 17.96
N GLY A 119 9.70 9.68 18.53
CA GLY A 119 8.73 10.67 18.96
C GLY A 119 7.28 10.25 18.77
N GLU A 120 6.39 10.77 19.61
CA GLU A 120 4.97 10.40 19.61
C GLU A 120 4.28 10.65 18.25
N LYS A 121 4.66 11.70 17.52
CA LYS A 121 4.13 11.99 16.19
C LYS A 121 4.41 10.89 15.16
N TYR A 122 5.38 10.00 15.43
CA TYR A 122 5.77 8.89 14.55
C TYR A 122 5.17 7.54 14.96
N TRP A 123 4.28 7.51 15.95
CA TRP A 123 3.76 6.27 16.55
C TRP A 123 3.23 5.25 15.54
N ASN A 124 2.72 5.71 14.40
CA ASN A 124 2.17 4.87 13.34
C ASN A 124 2.95 4.94 12.01
N SER A 125 4.19 5.40 12.04
CA SER A 125 5.01 5.61 10.84
C SER A 125 5.24 4.33 10.03
N GLY A 126 5.29 3.18 10.68
CA GLY A 126 5.40 1.87 10.03
C GLY A 126 4.13 1.37 9.34
N ASN A 127 2.99 2.09 9.44
CA ASN A 127 1.72 1.70 8.84
C ASN A 127 1.14 2.78 7.90
N VAL A 128 1.93 3.75 7.52
CA VAL A 128 1.47 4.92 6.76
C VAL A 128 0.91 4.52 5.39
N GLY A 129 1.51 3.52 4.73
CA GLY A 129 0.99 3.02 3.46
C GLY A 129 -0.41 2.41 3.59
N ASN A 130 -0.69 1.67 4.67
CA ASN A 130 -2.03 1.17 4.96
C ASN A 130 -3.00 2.30 5.31
N ALA A 131 -2.52 3.33 6.02
CA ALA A 131 -3.34 4.50 6.33
C ALA A 131 -3.75 5.28 5.08
N ASP A 132 -2.89 5.35 4.06
CA ASP A 132 -3.25 5.92 2.74
C ASP A 132 -4.36 5.12 2.07
N ILE A 133 -4.32 3.79 2.14
CA ILE A 133 -5.38 2.93 1.59
C ILE A 133 -6.69 3.18 2.35
N VAL A 134 -6.66 3.25 3.67
CA VAL A 134 -7.85 3.58 4.49
C VAL A 134 -8.40 4.95 4.13
N ALA A 135 -7.54 5.95 3.91
CA ALA A 135 -7.98 7.28 3.47
C ALA A 135 -8.68 7.24 2.10
N ALA A 136 -8.14 6.45 1.16
CA ALA A 136 -8.79 6.24 -0.14
C ALA A 136 -10.15 5.52 0.01
N LEU A 137 -10.26 4.54 0.89
CA LEU A 137 -11.53 3.85 1.16
C LEU A 137 -12.57 4.78 1.81
N ARG A 138 -12.15 5.67 2.69
CA ARG A 138 -13.02 6.74 3.23
C ARG A 138 -13.49 7.67 2.13
N TRP A 139 -12.60 8.07 1.23
CA TRP A 139 -12.97 8.88 0.06
C TRP A 139 -14.00 8.14 -0.82
N ILE A 140 -13.82 6.84 -1.07
CA ILE A 140 -14.77 6.01 -1.82
C ILE A 140 -16.13 6.01 -1.12
N ARG A 141 -16.19 5.77 0.19
CA ARG A 141 -17.43 5.80 0.97
C ARG A 141 -18.18 7.12 0.78
N ASP A 142 -17.45 8.23 0.79
CA ASP A 142 -18.05 9.57 0.82
C ASP A 142 -18.39 10.11 -0.58
N ASN A 143 -17.79 9.57 -1.66
CA ASN A 143 -17.87 10.16 -2.99
C ASN A 143 -18.34 9.21 -4.10
N ILE A 144 -18.28 7.89 -3.92
CA ILE A 144 -18.45 6.95 -5.05
C ILE A 144 -19.87 6.93 -5.62
N GLU A 145 -20.86 7.40 -4.87
CA GLU A 145 -22.22 7.57 -5.37
C GLU A 145 -22.30 8.55 -6.56
N ALA A 146 -21.46 9.60 -6.57
CA ALA A 146 -21.36 10.52 -7.70
C ALA A 146 -20.86 9.87 -8.98
N PHE A 147 -20.27 8.69 -8.87
CA PHE A 147 -19.81 7.84 -9.97
C PHE A 147 -20.72 6.63 -10.21
N GLY A 148 -21.94 6.65 -9.68
CA GLY A 148 -22.92 5.57 -9.82
C GLY A 148 -22.65 4.34 -8.96
N GLY A 149 -21.66 4.39 -8.05
CA GLY A 149 -21.29 3.28 -7.18
C GLY A 149 -22.12 3.19 -5.91
N ASP A 150 -22.15 1.98 -5.32
CA ASP A 150 -22.76 1.73 -4.01
C ASP A 150 -21.66 1.67 -2.93
N PRO A 151 -21.56 2.67 -2.03
CA PRO A 151 -20.59 2.65 -0.95
C PRO A 151 -20.81 1.53 0.08
N GLN A 152 -21.97 0.87 0.05
CA GLN A 152 -22.30 -0.28 0.89
C GLN A 152 -22.00 -1.63 0.19
N ASN A 153 -21.46 -1.61 -1.01
CA ASN A 153 -21.12 -2.81 -1.78
C ASN A 153 -19.72 -2.72 -2.40
N VAL A 154 -18.72 -2.54 -1.53
CA VAL A 154 -17.31 -2.39 -1.90
C VAL A 154 -16.58 -3.73 -1.75
N THR A 155 -15.94 -4.19 -2.82
CA THR A 155 -15.09 -5.38 -2.85
C THR A 155 -13.64 -4.97 -3.05
N LEU A 156 -12.77 -5.31 -2.10
CA LEU A 156 -11.33 -5.20 -2.29
C LEU A 156 -10.83 -6.38 -3.11
N PHE A 157 -9.96 -6.17 -4.08
CA PHE A 157 -9.31 -7.25 -4.79
C PHE A 157 -7.85 -6.89 -5.08
N GLY A 158 -6.98 -7.89 -5.00
CA GLY A 158 -5.54 -7.65 -5.17
C GLY A 158 -4.76 -8.95 -5.32
N GLN A 159 -3.61 -8.85 -5.97
CA GLN A 159 -2.72 -9.98 -6.22
C GLN A 159 -1.37 -9.73 -5.55
N SER A 160 -0.72 -10.82 -5.06
CA SER A 160 0.59 -10.73 -4.39
C SER A 160 0.54 -9.72 -3.24
N GLY A 161 1.44 -8.72 -3.24
CA GLY A 161 1.42 -7.61 -2.28
C GLY A 161 0.07 -6.91 -2.15
N GLY A 162 -0.76 -6.86 -3.20
CA GLY A 162 -2.13 -6.35 -3.13
C GLY A 162 -3.02 -7.20 -2.24
N GLY A 163 -2.91 -8.52 -2.35
CA GLY A 163 -3.57 -9.46 -1.45
C GLY A 163 -3.06 -9.34 -0.02
N MET A 164 -1.74 -9.17 0.17
CA MET A 164 -1.13 -8.93 1.50
C MET A 164 -1.68 -7.65 2.15
N LYS A 165 -1.85 -6.58 1.39
CA LYS A 165 -2.45 -5.32 1.87
C LYS A 165 -3.88 -5.54 2.32
N ILE A 166 -4.70 -6.30 1.55
CA ILE A 166 -6.06 -6.67 1.97
C ILE A 166 -6.00 -7.46 3.28
N TRP A 167 -5.09 -8.43 3.38
CA TRP A 167 -4.92 -9.26 4.57
C TRP A 167 -4.64 -8.40 5.81
N THR A 168 -3.76 -7.41 5.69
CA THR A 168 -3.45 -6.49 6.80
C THR A 168 -4.61 -5.53 7.10
N LEU A 169 -5.37 -5.08 6.08
CA LEU A 169 -6.56 -4.25 6.28
C LEU A 169 -7.66 -4.98 7.07
N MET A 170 -7.79 -6.30 6.92
CA MET A 170 -8.73 -7.11 7.70
C MET A 170 -8.40 -7.13 9.21
N GLN A 171 -7.23 -6.64 9.60
CA GLN A 171 -6.78 -6.48 10.98
C GLN A 171 -6.50 -5.02 11.35
N THR A 172 -7.07 -4.10 10.58
CA THR A 172 -6.97 -2.66 10.79
C THR A 172 -8.35 -2.11 11.15
N PRO A 173 -8.66 -1.84 12.42
CA PRO A 173 -9.99 -1.37 12.85
C PRO A 173 -10.49 -0.12 12.11
N GLU A 174 -9.57 0.74 11.69
CA GLU A 174 -9.88 1.95 10.91
C GLU A 174 -10.44 1.66 9.50
N ALA A 175 -10.30 0.43 9.02
CA ALA A 175 -10.86 -0.03 7.75
C ALA A 175 -12.24 -0.69 7.91
N ASP A 176 -12.69 -0.96 9.12
CA ASP A 176 -13.96 -1.63 9.39
C ASP A 176 -15.13 -0.79 8.83
N GLY A 177 -16.03 -1.47 8.11
CA GLY A 177 -17.17 -0.81 7.46
C GLY A 177 -16.85 -0.06 6.16
N LEU A 178 -15.59 0.01 5.74
CA LEU A 178 -15.19 0.65 4.48
C LEU A 178 -15.15 -0.31 3.28
N TYR A 179 -15.19 -1.60 3.52
CA TYR A 179 -15.27 -2.66 2.51
C TYR A 179 -16.21 -3.77 3.00
N HIS A 180 -16.74 -4.56 2.08
CA HIS A 180 -17.80 -5.53 2.38
C HIS A 180 -17.46 -6.95 1.90
N LYS A 181 -16.49 -7.09 1.00
CA LYS A 181 -15.99 -8.35 0.43
C LYS A 181 -14.51 -8.21 0.10
N ALA A 182 -13.81 -9.35 0.02
CA ALA A 182 -12.42 -9.36 -0.37
C ALA A 182 -12.11 -10.52 -1.33
N ILE A 183 -11.20 -10.27 -2.29
CA ILE A 183 -10.62 -11.28 -3.19
C ILE A 183 -9.10 -11.17 -3.06
N ILE A 184 -8.49 -12.22 -2.54
CA ILE A 184 -7.05 -12.28 -2.28
C ILE A 184 -6.42 -13.32 -3.20
N GLN A 185 -5.60 -12.85 -4.13
CA GLN A 185 -4.95 -13.70 -5.12
C GLN A 185 -3.46 -13.80 -4.76
N SER A 186 -3.00 -14.99 -4.36
CA SER A 186 -1.59 -15.24 -4.02
C SER A 186 -1.02 -14.23 -3.01
N GLY A 187 -1.81 -13.86 -2.01
CA GLY A 187 -1.48 -12.78 -1.07
C GLY A 187 -1.47 -13.19 0.40
N VAL A 188 -1.62 -14.47 0.69
CA VAL A 188 -1.49 -15.00 2.06
C VAL A 188 -0.25 -15.89 2.11
N LEU A 189 0.78 -15.39 2.78
CA LEU A 189 2.04 -16.11 2.99
C LEU A 189 2.29 -16.19 4.49
N GLU A 190 2.49 -17.42 4.97
CA GLU A 190 2.87 -17.67 6.36
C GLU A 190 4.23 -17.02 6.63
N ASP A 191 4.36 -16.37 7.78
CA ASP A 191 5.58 -15.69 8.25
C ASP A 191 6.18 -14.61 7.31
N PHE A 192 5.42 -14.11 6.33
CA PHE A 192 5.90 -13.03 5.47
C PHE A 192 6.11 -11.71 6.23
N ILE A 193 5.27 -11.44 7.24
CA ILE A 193 5.40 -10.31 8.14
C ILE A 193 6.05 -10.79 9.43
N ASP A 194 7.32 -10.47 9.62
CA ASP A 194 8.03 -10.74 10.88
C ASP A 194 7.59 -9.73 11.93
N GLU A 195 6.57 -10.09 12.72
CA GLU A 195 6.03 -9.25 13.78
C GLU A 195 6.90 -9.20 15.03
N GLU A 196 7.88 -10.09 15.16
CA GLU A 196 8.76 -10.20 16.32
C GLU A 196 9.98 -9.28 16.17
N ASN A 197 10.45 -9.09 14.94
CA ASN A 197 11.60 -8.23 14.65
C ASN A 197 11.14 -6.93 13.94
N THR A 198 10.80 -5.92 14.71
CA THR A 198 10.36 -4.60 14.19
C THR A 198 11.19 -3.44 14.71
N ASP A 199 12.33 -3.71 15.38
CA ASP A 199 13.24 -2.67 15.86
C ASP A 199 14.03 -2.07 14.70
N ALA A 200 13.61 -0.88 14.28
CA ALA A 200 14.25 -0.14 13.20
C ALA A 200 15.49 0.67 13.67
N LYS A 201 15.83 0.71 14.95
CA LYS A 201 16.95 1.53 15.46
C LYS A 201 18.28 1.22 14.75
N PRO A 202 18.67 -0.05 14.51
CA PRO A 202 19.90 -0.34 13.79
C PRO A 202 19.93 0.29 12.39
N LEU A 203 18.82 0.18 11.64
CA LEU A 203 18.68 0.78 10.33
C LEU A 203 18.75 2.31 10.39
N ILE A 204 17.95 2.91 11.28
CA ILE A 204 17.89 4.38 11.40
C ILE A 204 19.25 4.96 11.75
N ARG A 205 19.98 4.35 12.70
CA ARG A 205 21.33 4.79 13.08
C ARG A 205 22.31 4.65 11.92
N ALA A 206 22.25 3.57 11.17
CA ALA A 206 23.12 3.39 10.00
C ALA A 206 22.80 4.45 8.91
N MET A 207 21.54 4.76 8.68
CA MET A 207 21.14 5.81 7.74
C MET A 207 21.57 7.20 8.23
N LEU A 208 21.40 7.52 9.52
CA LEU A 208 21.88 8.79 10.11
C LEU A 208 23.39 8.97 9.94
N GLN A 209 24.16 7.91 10.20
CA GLN A 209 25.62 7.93 9.99
C GLN A 209 25.99 8.17 8.52
N GLU A 210 25.30 7.51 7.60
CA GLU A 210 25.52 7.70 6.14
C GLU A 210 25.20 9.16 5.71
N LEU A 211 24.19 9.75 6.31
CA LEU A 211 23.77 11.13 6.05
C LEU A 211 24.57 12.18 6.85
N ASN A 212 25.53 11.76 7.69
CA ASN A 212 26.24 12.63 8.65
C ASN A 212 25.29 13.43 9.57
N MET A 213 24.29 12.76 10.12
CA MET A 213 23.25 13.30 10.99
C MET A 213 23.22 12.58 12.33
N GLU A 214 22.65 13.25 13.34
CA GLU A 214 22.41 12.71 14.68
C GLU A 214 20.94 12.35 14.89
N GLU A 215 20.62 11.57 15.95
CA GLU A 215 19.22 11.18 16.25
C GLU A 215 18.30 12.40 16.44
N SER A 216 18.83 13.53 16.95
CA SER A 216 18.09 14.79 17.07
C SER A 216 17.68 15.42 15.72
N ASP A 217 18.26 14.94 14.61
CA ASP A 217 18.01 15.46 13.28
C ASP A 217 16.91 14.70 12.52
N ILE A 218 16.29 13.70 13.13
CA ILE A 218 15.26 12.86 12.51
C ILE A 218 14.14 13.70 11.86
N GLU A 219 13.74 14.79 12.50
CA GLU A 219 12.70 15.67 11.94
C GLU A 219 13.08 16.28 10.58
N LYS A 220 14.37 16.46 10.31
CA LYS A 220 14.84 16.98 9.02
C LYS A 220 14.56 16.01 7.86
N TRP A 221 14.35 14.73 8.15
CA TRP A 221 13.98 13.76 7.14
C TRP A 221 12.58 14.04 6.54
N GLU A 222 11.73 14.77 7.25
CA GLU A 222 10.41 15.15 6.74
C GLU A 222 10.50 16.07 5.51
N ASP A 223 11.53 16.89 5.43
CA ASP A 223 11.76 17.82 4.32
C ASP A 223 12.86 17.36 3.36
N MET A 224 13.58 16.27 3.72
CA MET A 224 14.65 15.73 2.89
C MET A 224 14.10 15.11 1.61
N PRO A 225 14.70 15.35 0.44
CA PRO A 225 14.30 14.69 -0.80
C PRO A 225 14.34 13.17 -0.65
N TYR A 226 13.30 12.49 -1.12
CA TYR A 226 13.19 11.03 -1.02
C TYR A 226 14.43 10.30 -1.56
N ARG A 227 15.01 10.80 -2.66
CA ARG A 227 16.19 10.19 -3.27
C ARG A 227 17.38 10.09 -2.31
N GLU A 228 17.62 11.12 -1.52
CA GLU A 228 18.73 11.13 -0.55
C GLU A 228 18.52 10.07 0.54
N LEU A 229 17.29 9.92 1.00
CA LEU A 229 16.92 8.88 1.97
C LEU A 229 16.99 7.48 1.39
N ALA A 230 16.52 7.30 0.14
CA ALA A 230 16.59 6.03 -0.56
C ALA A 230 18.04 5.61 -0.83
N ASP A 231 18.90 6.55 -1.23
CA ASP A 231 20.33 6.30 -1.44
C ASP A 231 21.03 5.90 -0.12
N ALA A 232 20.72 6.58 0.98
CA ALA A 232 21.24 6.21 2.30
C ALA A 232 20.76 4.82 2.73
N TYR A 233 19.47 4.53 2.57
CA TYR A 233 18.90 3.21 2.86
C TYR A 233 19.58 2.11 2.04
N ASN A 234 19.69 2.28 0.73
CA ASN A 234 20.26 1.27 -0.18
C ASN A 234 21.73 0.96 0.15
N LYS A 235 22.47 1.94 0.69
CA LYS A 235 23.87 1.72 1.11
C LYS A 235 24.01 0.90 2.38
N VAL A 236 23.01 0.94 3.27
CA VAL A 236 23.15 0.35 4.61
C VAL A 236 22.27 -0.88 4.84
N SER A 237 21.16 -1.02 4.11
CA SER A 237 20.12 -2.03 4.38
C SER A 237 20.64 -3.46 4.29
N ASP A 238 21.44 -3.79 3.27
CA ASP A 238 22.00 -5.13 3.11
C ASP A 238 22.88 -5.54 4.29
N LYS A 239 23.68 -4.61 4.82
CA LYS A 239 24.50 -4.86 5.99
C LYS A 239 23.66 -5.06 7.23
N VAL A 240 22.66 -4.20 7.46
CA VAL A 240 21.76 -4.31 8.61
C VAL A 240 21.02 -5.65 8.58
N LEU A 241 20.52 -6.04 7.40
CA LEU A 241 19.84 -7.32 7.21
C LEU A 241 20.79 -8.51 7.47
N ALA A 242 22.02 -8.47 6.98
CA ALA A 242 23.01 -9.53 7.21
C ALA A 242 23.40 -9.67 8.69
N GLU A 243 23.25 -8.61 9.47
CA GLU A 243 23.45 -8.61 10.94
C GLU A 243 22.16 -9.01 11.70
N GLY A 244 21.09 -9.41 10.99
CA GLY A 244 19.80 -9.82 11.57
C GLY A 244 18.90 -8.65 11.97
N GLY A 245 19.20 -7.43 11.53
CA GLY A 245 18.41 -6.25 11.82
C GLY A 245 17.17 -6.13 10.92
N TYR A 246 16.17 -5.42 11.42
CA TYR A 246 14.96 -5.08 10.67
C TYR A 246 15.20 -3.91 9.72
N ILE A 247 14.79 -4.05 8.48
CA ILE A 247 14.98 -3.04 7.43
C ILE A 247 13.67 -2.38 6.95
N GLY A 248 12.55 -2.61 7.63
CA GLY A 248 11.24 -2.06 7.24
C GLY A 248 10.55 -2.90 6.17
N GLY A 249 9.57 -2.27 5.51
CA GLY A 249 8.95 -2.80 4.31
C GLY A 249 7.71 -3.67 4.52
N HIS A 250 7.12 -3.62 5.71
CA HIS A 250 5.82 -4.20 5.99
C HIS A 250 5.15 -3.47 7.16
N PRO A 251 3.83 -3.57 7.32
CA PRO A 251 3.13 -3.02 8.47
C PRO A 251 3.65 -3.58 9.80
N ILE A 252 3.66 -2.73 10.81
CA ILE A 252 4.07 -3.10 12.18
C ILE A 252 2.86 -3.19 13.10
N ARG A 253 2.88 -4.18 13.99
CA ARG A 253 1.83 -4.38 14.98
C ARG A 253 1.80 -3.24 16.00
N ASN A 254 0.63 -2.60 16.12
CA ASN A 254 0.34 -1.57 17.12
C ASN A 254 -1.19 -1.43 17.27
N SER A 255 -1.68 -0.31 17.83
CA SER A 255 -3.13 -0.05 17.92
C SER A 255 -3.82 0.20 16.58
N TYR A 256 -3.09 0.44 15.50
CA TYR A 256 -3.62 0.64 14.16
C TYR A 256 -3.72 -0.68 13.36
N TYR A 257 -2.68 -1.49 13.39
CA TYR A 257 -2.64 -2.83 12.80
C TYR A 257 -2.45 -3.86 13.92
N MET A 258 -3.45 -4.71 14.11
CA MET A 258 -3.53 -5.62 15.25
C MET A 258 -2.60 -6.83 15.16
N GLY A 259 -2.06 -7.13 13.98
CA GLY A 259 -1.17 -8.25 13.74
C GLY A 259 -1.76 -9.31 12.79
N ASP A 260 -0.96 -10.34 12.49
CA ASP A 260 -1.32 -11.39 11.54
C ASP A 260 -2.52 -12.23 12.05
N PRO A 261 -3.64 -12.30 11.30
CA PRO A 261 -4.79 -13.08 11.70
C PRO A 261 -4.53 -14.60 11.80
N LEU A 262 -3.50 -15.14 11.14
CA LEU A 262 -3.09 -16.54 11.32
C LEU A 262 -2.54 -16.80 12.74
N LYS A 263 -1.96 -15.76 13.35
CA LYS A 263 -1.39 -15.87 14.72
C LYS A 263 -2.38 -15.49 15.81
N ILE A 264 -3.22 -14.48 15.59
CA ILE A 264 -4.10 -13.91 16.62
C ILE A 264 -5.60 -14.12 16.38
N GLY A 265 -6.00 -14.70 15.23
CA GLY A 265 -7.38 -14.79 14.78
C GLY A 265 -7.90 -13.52 14.13
N PHE A 266 -8.97 -13.63 13.36
CA PHE A 266 -9.60 -12.50 12.69
C PHE A 266 -10.38 -11.61 13.65
N SER A 267 -10.41 -10.30 13.38
CA SER A 267 -11.28 -9.33 14.05
C SER A 267 -12.75 -9.71 13.89
N GLU A 268 -13.61 -9.20 14.79
CA GLU A 268 -15.07 -9.46 14.71
C GLU A 268 -15.69 -8.98 13.40
N TYR A 269 -15.16 -7.90 12.83
CA TYR A 269 -15.59 -7.40 11.54
C TYR A 269 -15.14 -8.33 10.42
N ALA A 270 -13.86 -8.67 10.36
CA ALA A 270 -13.28 -9.50 9.32
C ALA A 270 -13.92 -10.90 9.23
N GLN A 271 -14.34 -11.47 10.38
CA GLN A 271 -15.07 -12.76 10.42
C GLN A 271 -16.40 -12.73 9.66
N LYS A 272 -16.99 -11.56 9.44
CA LYS A 272 -18.27 -11.38 8.74
C LYS A 272 -18.11 -11.06 7.26
N VAL A 273 -16.89 -10.74 6.83
CA VAL A 273 -16.59 -10.37 5.44
C VAL A 273 -16.43 -11.63 4.59
N PRO A 274 -17.22 -11.81 3.53
CA PRO A 274 -16.99 -12.89 2.55
C PRO A 274 -15.63 -12.69 1.87
N VAL A 275 -14.81 -13.74 1.87
CA VAL A 275 -13.47 -13.72 1.29
C VAL A 275 -13.30 -14.85 0.27
N LEU A 276 -12.81 -14.51 -0.93
CA LEU A 276 -12.32 -15.46 -1.91
C LEU A 276 -10.78 -15.43 -1.87
N ILE A 277 -10.17 -16.56 -1.51
CA ILE A 277 -8.71 -16.70 -1.47
C ILE A 277 -8.29 -17.76 -2.47
N GLY A 278 -7.24 -17.46 -3.24
CA GLY A 278 -6.66 -18.41 -4.19
C GLY A 278 -5.16 -18.19 -4.36
N SER A 279 -4.48 -19.26 -4.73
CA SER A 279 -3.07 -19.28 -5.07
C SER A 279 -2.84 -20.11 -6.33
N VAL A 280 -1.69 -19.96 -6.97
CA VAL A 280 -1.29 -20.79 -8.12
C VAL A 280 -0.38 -21.91 -7.62
N PHE A 281 -0.37 -23.04 -8.36
CA PHE A 281 0.40 -24.23 -7.96
C PHE A 281 1.92 -23.99 -7.88
N GLY A 282 2.45 -23.13 -8.73
CA GLY A 282 3.89 -22.86 -8.83
C GLY A 282 4.27 -21.46 -8.40
N GLU A 283 3.74 -20.93 -7.28
CA GLU A 283 3.89 -19.53 -6.81
C GLU A 283 5.28 -18.93 -7.03
N MET A 284 6.33 -19.57 -6.55
CA MET A 284 7.72 -19.11 -6.67
C MET A 284 8.54 -19.97 -7.65
N GLY A 285 7.88 -20.80 -8.46
CA GLY A 285 8.55 -21.78 -9.32
C GLY A 285 9.41 -21.19 -10.45
N PHE A 286 9.30 -19.90 -10.71
CA PHE A 286 10.14 -19.17 -11.66
C PHE A 286 11.40 -18.52 -11.02
N ALA A 287 11.55 -18.61 -9.71
CA ALA A 287 12.69 -18.06 -8.98
C ALA A 287 13.62 -19.18 -8.49
N PRO A 288 14.55 -19.68 -9.35
CA PRO A 288 15.52 -20.70 -8.95
C PRO A 288 16.38 -20.16 -7.80
N GLY A 289 16.30 -20.79 -6.63
CA GLY A 289 16.99 -20.36 -5.42
C GLY A 289 16.08 -19.96 -4.27
N LEU A 290 14.76 -19.79 -4.52
CA LEU A 290 13.76 -19.65 -3.44
C LEU A 290 13.11 -21.00 -3.10
N ILE A 291 13.40 -22.05 -3.89
CA ILE A 291 12.99 -23.42 -3.65
C ILE A 291 14.29 -24.17 -3.30
N GLY A 292 14.66 -24.14 -2.04
CA GLY A 292 15.79 -24.89 -1.48
C GLY A 292 15.31 -26.03 -0.62
#